data_f50cf7bcf8d30230cee2d7ee5ba04c1c
#
_entry.id   f50cf7bcf8d30230cee2d7ee5ba04c1c
#
_cell.length_a   1.000
_cell.length_b   1.000
_cell.length_c   1.000
_cell.angle_alpha   90.00
_cell.angle_beta   90.00
_cell.angle_gamma   90.00
#
_symmetry.space_group_name_H-M   'P 1'
#
loop_
_entity.id
_entity.type
_entity.pdbx_description
1 polymer ?
#
loop_
_entity_poly.entity_id
_entity_poly.type
_entity_poly.pdbx_seq_one_letter_code
_entity_poly.pdbx_strand_id
1 'polypeptide(L)'
;MQQINRALIFAHYDRDGVVDPHVQYALKCYREVVNCLVVVSTSATALPESIAQHVDHFISRPNKGYDFCSWKEGIELLGDSQQFDEIIWF
;
A
#
# COMPACT_ATOMS: atom_id res chain seq x y z
N MET A 1 4.85 -18.18 20.40
CA MET A 1 4.32 -16.82 20.26
C MET A 1 3.56 -16.70 18.96
N GLN A 2 2.30 -16.30 19.02
CA GLN A 2 1.51 -16.12 17.80
C GLN A 2 1.95 -14.87 17.07
N GLN A 3 2.19 -15.01 15.77
CA GLN A 3 2.43 -13.85 14.94
C GLN A 3 1.09 -13.22 14.56
N ILE A 4 1.01 -11.92 14.70
CA ILE A 4 -0.14 -11.15 14.25
C ILE A 4 -0.04 -10.99 12.74
N ASN A 5 -1.08 -11.39 12.02
CA ASN A 5 -1.13 -11.25 10.57
C ASN A 5 -1.69 -9.87 10.22
N ARG A 6 -0.84 -8.98 9.75
CA ARG A 6 -1.19 -7.58 9.46
C ARG A 6 -1.08 -7.28 7.98
N ALA A 7 -2.05 -6.50 7.49
CA ALA A 7 -1.99 -5.89 6.17
C ALA A 7 -1.98 -4.37 6.31
N LEU A 8 -1.20 -3.70 5.47
CA LEU A 8 -1.18 -2.25 5.42
C LEU A 8 -1.52 -1.80 4.02
N ILE A 9 -2.47 -0.90 3.91
CA ILE A 9 -2.89 -0.29 2.65
C ILE A 9 -2.44 1.16 2.67
N PHE A 10 -1.49 1.49 1.80
CA PHE A 10 -0.90 2.83 1.72
C PHE A 10 -1.49 3.55 0.51
N ALA A 11 -2.19 4.65 0.77
CA ALA A 11 -2.74 5.51 -0.30
C ALA A 11 -1.68 6.54 -0.67
N HIS A 12 -1.20 6.49 -1.90
CA HIS A 12 -0.12 7.35 -2.37
C HIS A 12 -0.63 8.37 -3.38
N TYR A 13 -0.23 9.62 -3.18
CA TYR A 13 -0.41 10.69 -4.15
C TYR A 13 0.83 11.57 -4.15
N ASP A 14 1.30 11.90 -5.34
CA ASP A 14 2.36 12.87 -5.54
C ASP A 14 2.02 13.71 -6.76
N ARG A 15 2.21 15.02 -6.63
CA ARG A 15 1.88 15.96 -7.68
C ARG A 15 2.55 15.62 -9.01
N ASP A 16 3.78 15.15 -8.96
CA ASP A 16 4.57 14.84 -10.15
C ASP A 16 4.61 13.37 -10.50
N GLY A 17 3.81 12.55 -9.79
CA GLY A 17 3.75 11.12 -10.03
C GLY A 17 4.99 10.35 -9.59
N VAL A 18 5.76 10.92 -8.68
CA VAL A 18 7.02 10.35 -8.22
C VAL A 18 6.84 9.69 -6.85
N VAL A 19 7.42 8.51 -6.69
CA VAL A 19 7.54 7.88 -5.37
C VAL A 19 8.86 8.35 -4.78
N ASP A 20 8.80 9.43 -3.98
CA ASP A 20 10.01 10.08 -3.51
C ASP A 20 10.74 9.26 -2.43
N PRO A 21 12.00 9.63 -2.10
CA PRO A 21 12.80 8.87 -1.12
C PRO A 21 12.15 8.73 0.26
N HIS A 22 11.38 9.72 0.70
CA HIS A 22 10.69 9.65 2.00
C HIS A 22 9.65 8.54 2.00
N VAL A 23 8.86 8.44 0.92
CA VAL A 23 7.86 7.40 0.75
C VAL A 23 8.53 6.04 0.64
N GLN A 24 9.61 5.95 -0.14
CA GLN A 24 10.36 4.70 -0.30
C GLN A 24 10.87 4.19 1.03
N TYR A 25 11.43 5.08 1.85
CA TYR A 25 11.92 4.72 3.18
C TYR A 25 10.78 4.25 4.08
N ALA A 26 9.66 4.98 4.07
CA ALA A 26 8.50 4.60 4.87
C ALA A 26 7.97 3.22 4.49
N LEU A 27 7.89 2.91 3.20
CA LEU A 27 7.42 1.61 2.73
C LEU A 27 8.33 0.48 3.19
N LYS A 28 9.65 0.69 3.18
CA LYS A 28 10.60 -0.30 3.70
C LYS A 28 10.37 -0.56 5.17
N CYS A 29 10.15 0.51 5.95
CA CYS A 29 9.88 0.37 7.39
C CYS A 29 8.57 -0.36 7.66
N TYR A 30 7.52 -0.01 6.92
CA TYR A 30 6.22 -0.68 7.07
C TYR A 30 6.32 -2.16 6.74
N ARG A 31 7.11 -2.51 5.72
CA ARG A 31 7.29 -3.91 5.34
C ARG A 31 7.79 -4.78 6.48
N GLU A 32 8.60 -4.21 7.37
CA GLU A 32 9.16 -4.95 8.48
C GLU A 32 8.12 -5.31 9.55
N VAL A 33 7.01 -4.55 9.61
CA VAL A 33 6.00 -4.73 10.66
C VAL A 33 4.68 -5.31 10.15
N VAL A 34 4.55 -5.53 8.84
CA VAL A 34 3.32 -6.10 8.26
C VAL A 34 3.65 -7.31 7.40
N ASN A 35 2.64 -8.19 7.26
CA ASN A 35 2.77 -9.40 6.45
C ASN A 35 2.38 -9.16 5.00
N CYS A 36 1.51 -8.19 4.76
CA CYS A 36 1.07 -7.83 3.41
C CYS A 36 1.08 -6.32 3.27
N LEU A 37 1.77 -5.82 2.26
CA LEU A 37 1.86 -4.38 1.99
C LEU A 37 1.24 -4.11 0.63
N VAL A 38 0.20 -3.27 0.63
CA VAL A 38 -0.51 -2.84 -0.58
C VAL A 38 -0.32 -1.35 -0.76
N VAL A 39 0.09 -0.95 -1.95
CA VAL A 39 0.20 0.48 -2.30
C VAL A 39 -0.81 0.78 -3.39
N VAL A 40 -1.66 1.76 -3.14
CA VAL A 40 -2.63 2.25 -4.12
C VAL A 40 -2.25 3.68 -4.45
N SER A 41 -1.82 3.92 -5.68
CA SER A 41 -1.39 5.25 -6.10
C SER A 41 -2.37 5.85 -7.12
N THR A 42 -2.71 7.12 -6.90
CA THR A 42 -3.53 7.88 -7.84
C THR A 42 -2.68 8.77 -8.73
N SER A 43 -1.37 8.67 -8.65
CA SER A 43 -0.44 9.52 -9.40
C SER A 43 0.66 8.74 -10.11
N ALA A 44 1.24 7.73 -9.46
CA ALA A 44 2.31 6.95 -10.04
C ALA A 44 1.76 5.77 -10.84
N THR A 45 2.39 5.47 -11.98
CA THR A 45 1.99 4.32 -12.81
C THR A 45 2.79 3.08 -12.51
N ALA A 46 3.93 3.23 -11.82
CA ALA A 46 4.79 2.11 -11.46
C ALA A 46 5.62 2.48 -10.23
N LEU A 47 6.10 1.45 -9.54
CA LEU A 47 7.01 1.62 -8.41
C LEU A 47 8.46 1.46 -8.88
N PRO A 48 9.42 2.21 -8.28
CA PRO A 48 10.83 1.93 -8.50
C PRO A 48 11.17 0.49 -8.13
N GLU A 49 12.07 -0.12 -8.87
CA GLU A 49 12.46 -1.52 -8.64
C GLU A 49 12.96 -1.77 -7.22
N SER A 50 13.66 -0.79 -6.65
CA SER A 50 14.19 -0.92 -5.29
C SER A 50 13.09 -1.06 -4.25
N ILE A 51 11.88 -0.64 -4.56
CA ILE A 51 10.73 -0.68 -3.64
C ILE A 51 9.75 -1.77 -4.03
N ALA A 52 9.59 -2.05 -5.33
CA ALA A 52 8.60 -3.01 -5.81
C ALA A 52 8.74 -4.38 -5.15
N GLN A 53 9.97 -4.79 -4.84
CA GLN A 53 10.23 -6.08 -4.20
C GLN A 53 9.71 -6.14 -2.75
N HIS A 54 9.46 -4.99 -2.12
CA HIS A 54 8.95 -4.92 -0.75
C HIS A 54 7.44 -4.80 -0.69
N VAL A 55 6.78 -4.59 -1.84
CA VAL A 55 5.34 -4.37 -1.92
C VAL A 55 4.69 -5.61 -2.53
N ASP A 56 3.67 -6.13 -1.85
CA ASP A 56 2.98 -7.33 -2.32
C ASP A 56 2.04 -7.03 -3.48
N HIS A 57 1.36 -5.87 -3.40
CA HIS A 57 0.40 -5.47 -4.44
C HIS A 57 0.52 -3.97 -4.69
N PHE A 58 0.53 -3.60 -5.96
CA PHE A 58 0.51 -2.19 -6.36
C PHE A 58 -0.68 -1.96 -7.29
N ILE A 59 -1.48 -0.95 -6.97
CA ILE A 59 -2.63 -0.55 -7.77
C ILE A 59 -2.41 0.89 -8.22
N SER A 60 -2.46 1.12 -9.52
CA SER A 60 -2.49 2.47 -10.09
C SER A 60 -3.92 2.78 -10.51
N ARG A 61 -4.47 3.90 -10.04
CA ARG A 61 -5.85 4.27 -10.32
C ARG A 61 -5.98 5.76 -10.59
N PRO A 62 -7.06 6.19 -11.27
CA PRO A 62 -7.32 7.62 -11.47
C PRO A 62 -7.48 8.35 -10.13
N ASN A 63 -7.09 9.62 -10.08
CA ASN A 63 -7.23 10.44 -8.88
C ASN A 63 -8.68 10.90 -8.73
N LYS A 64 -9.54 9.98 -8.29
CA LYS A 64 -10.96 10.22 -8.03
C LYS A 64 -11.34 9.57 -6.72
N GLY A 65 -12.14 10.28 -5.91
CA GLY A 65 -12.69 9.70 -4.69
C GLY A 65 -11.77 9.75 -3.48
N TYR A 66 -10.67 10.46 -3.57
CA TYR A 66 -9.74 10.67 -2.44
C TYR A 66 -9.17 9.37 -1.89
N ASP A 67 -8.59 9.45 -0.71
CA ASP A 67 -7.93 8.31 -0.05
C ASP A 67 -8.88 7.17 0.28
N PHE A 68 -10.14 7.51 0.59
CA PHE A 68 -11.14 6.49 0.93
C PHE A 68 -11.31 5.47 -0.19
N CYS A 69 -11.37 5.93 -1.42
CA CYS A 69 -11.53 5.02 -2.56
C CYS A 69 -10.27 4.17 -2.78
N SER A 70 -9.10 4.72 -2.48
CA SER A 70 -7.86 3.96 -2.56
C SER A 70 -7.85 2.83 -1.53
N TRP A 71 -8.23 3.12 -0.31
CA TRP A 71 -8.32 2.09 0.73
C TRP A 71 -9.36 1.03 0.39
N LYS A 72 -10.50 1.45 -0.16
CA LYS A 72 -11.55 0.51 -0.57
C LYS A 72 -11.02 -0.45 -1.63
N GLU A 73 -10.32 0.05 -2.65
CA GLU A 73 -9.73 -0.81 -3.67
C GLU A 73 -8.70 -1.77 -3.09
N GLY A 74 -7.89 -1.30 -2.13
CA GLY A 74 -6.94 -2.15 -1.44
C GLY A 74 -7.62 -3.29 -0.70
N ILE A 75 -8.71 -2.98 -0.01
CA ILE A 75 -9.48 -3.99 0.73
C ILE A 75 -10.10 -4.98 -0.25
N GLU A 76 -10.66 -4.51 -1.35
CA GLU A 76 -11.25 -5.39 -2.37
C GLU A 76 -10.20 -6.32 -2.98
N LEU A 77 -8.98 -5.80 -3.21
CA LEU A 77 -7.89 -6.60 -3.72
C LEU A 77 -7.53 -7.74 -2.76
N LEU A 78 -7.52 -7.45 -1.45
CA LEU A 78 -7.20 -8.46 -0.45
C LEU A 78 -8.26 -9.55 -0.37
N GLY A 79 -9.48 -9.29 -0.89
CA GLY A 79 -10.56 -10.26 -0.89
C GLY A 79 -11.12 -10.49 0.50
N ASP A 80 -10.87 -11.67 1.06
CA ASP A 80 -11.34 -11.98 2.40
C ASP A 80 -10.45 -11.31 3.44
N SER A 81 -10.90 -10.17 3.97
CA SER A 81 -10.16 -9.43 4.98
C SER A 81 -10.06 -10.16 6.31
N GLN A 82 -10.84 -11.22 6.51
CA GLN A 82 -10.79 -11.99 7.75
C GLN A 82 -9.51 -12.81 7.88
N GLN A 83 -8.77 -12.98 6.80
CA GLN A 83 -7.47 -13.64 6.87
C GLN A 83 -6.42 -12.81 7.62
N PHE A 84 -6.69 -11.53 7.85
CA PHE A 84 -5.78 -10.64 8.58
C PHE A 84 -6.35 -10.28 9.94
N ASP A 85 -5.48 -10.27 10.95
CA ASP A 85 -5.85 -9.85 12.30
C ASP A 85 -6.03 -8.33 12.38
N GLU A 86 -5.23 -7.59 11.60
CA GLU A 86 -5.28 -6.14 11.54
C GLU A 86 -5.13 -5.66 10.11
N ILE A 87 -5.88 -4.63 9.76
CA ILE A 87 -5.71 -3.88 8.50
C ILE A 87 -5.45 -2.43 8.87
N ILE A 88 -4.30 -1.92 8.44
CA ILE A 88 -3.86 -0.55 8.74
C ILE A 88 -3.96 0.28 7.48
N TRP A 89 -4.50 1.49 7.60
CA TRP A 89 -4.66 2.41 6.47
C TRP A 89 -3.81 3.65 6.69
N PHE A 90 -3.07 4.00 5.64
CA PHE A 90 -2.28 5.23 5.63
C PHE A 90 -2.57 6.06 4.40
#